data_a7f085459ecc36fb44f361c74eac8e2d
#
_entry.id   a7f085459ecc36fb44f361c74eac8e2d
#
_cell.length_a   1.000
_cell.length_b   1.000
_cell.length_c   1.000
_cell.angle_alpha   90.00
_cell.angle_beta   90.00
_cell.angle_gamma   90.00
#
_symmetry.space_group_name_H-M   'P 1'
#
loop_
_entity.id
_entity.type
_entity.pdbx_description
1 polymer ?
#
loop_
_entity_poly.entity_id
_entity_poly.type
_entity_poly.pdbx_seq_one_letter_code
_entity_poly.pdbx_strand_id
1 'polypeptide(L)'
;ESGSNKIFVNGSLVGTASDSTNYTDTALTIGVNKVGQTSGTDAGQFPFHGFASNVRVLKGRALYTATFTPPVGELQVIDNTVLLCCQSPGNVLQEATGVTLTAPRINNSAGAQASHFTPNSPVGFSTTTDVGTQFGTTFDGVTTFDSQAYFVPPGGNTRERNRGVGLYAGGTTPSTDPTAQIASILIQSLGNSIEFGDLSVARYPGGTGASATRGIWAGGATPTRLNTIDFVTIANSAKAIDFGDTQNVVGASAGVSNSTRMVNAGGDNPSPTLASVNVMDLIIIATAGNGSDFGDLSVARATHGAAASPTRGLFAGGWTAVPAYTSSDTIDFVTIATTGNAQDFGNLTTGRRSVSGGSNQTRAIFMGGKSGSNPSSTKTNIIDFVTIASTGNATDFGDLTATVRDSGNTMSNSIRACKAAGYNSPATVNSIDMVTIATTGNAVDFGDTVVPVFSATGLSDSHGGLE
;
A
#
# COMPACT_ATOMS: atom_id res chain seq x y z
N GLU A 1 21.49 -15.48 40.33
CA GLU A 1 21.80 -16.75 39.71
C GLU A 1 22.50 -16.51 38.40
N SER A 2 23.67 -17.12 38.21
CA SER A 2 24.40 -17.05 36.96
C SER A 2 23.53 -17.63 35.84
N GLY A 3 23.03 -16.81 34.96
CA GLY A 3 22.12 -17.20 33.91
C GLY A 3 22.60 -16.78 32.52
N SER A 4 22.03 -17.44 31.54
CA SER A 4 22.19 -17.06 30.14
C SER A 4 20.99 -16.20 29.75
N ASN A 5 21.23 -14.92 29.46
CA ASN A 5 20.22 -14.05 28.86
C ASN A 5 20.06 -14.39 27.38
N LYS A 6 18.83 -14.60 26.96
CA LYS A 6 18.49 -14.92 25.58
C LYS A 6 17.56 -13.87 25.02
N ILE A 7 17.82 -13.42 23.82
CA ILE A 7 16.99 -12.46 23.09
C ILE A 7 16.34 -13.20 21.92
N PHE A 8 15.05 -13.07 21.81
CA PHE A 8 14.25 -13.62 20.73
C PHE A 8 13.59 -12.51 19.94
N VAL A 9 13.59 -12.61 18.63
CA VAL A 9 12.84 -11.74 17.72
C VAL A 9 11.91 -12.63 16.90
N ASN A 10 10.63 -12.32 16.89
CA ASN A 10 9.59 -13.15 16.26
C ASN A 10 9.66 -14.64 16.65
N GLY A 11 10.02 -14.91 17.92
CA GLY A 11 10.16 -16.26 18.45
C GLY A 11 11.47 -16.97 18.14
N SER A 12 12.31 -16.43 17.28
CA SER A 12 13.61 -16.99 16.93
C SER A 12 14.72 -16.42 17.82
N LEU A 13 15.59 -17.27 18.33
CA LEU A 13 16.74 -16.87 19.16
C LEU A 13 17.75 -16.10 18.30
N VAL A 14 17.99 -14.82 18.63
CA VAL A 14 18.92 -13.95 17.90
C VAL A 14 20.16 -13.58 18.71
N GLY A 15 20.17 -13.82 20.00
CA GLY A 15 21.32 -13.53 20.84
C GLY A 15 21.30 -14.27 22.17
N THR A 16 22.50 -14.57 22.68
CA THR A 16 22.73 -15.15 24.00
C THR A 16 23.90 -14.44 24.66
N ALA A 17 23.73 -14.03 25.90
CA ALA A 17 24.79 -13.45 26.72
C ALA A 17 24.79 -14.05 28.12
N SER A 18 25.94 -14.25 28.70
CA SER A 18 26.04 -14.63 30.11
C SER A 18 25.98 -13.37 30.98
N ASP A 19 25.12 -13.38 31.96
CA ASP A 19 24.99 -12.29 32.93
C ASP A 19 24.86 -12.87 34.33
N SER A 20 25.77 -12.44 35.22
CA SER A 20 25.78 -12.80 36.63
C SER A 20 25.33 -11.66 37.55
N THR A 21 24.83 -10.56 36.96
CA THR A 21 24.42 -9.38 37.72
C THR A 21 23.17 -9.66 38.53
N ASN A 22 23.22 -9.34 39.80
CA ASN A 22 22.03 -9.34 40.64
C ASN A 22 21.36 -7.98 40.51
N TYR A 23 20.29 -7.91 39.76
CA TYR A 23 19.50 -6.69 39.60
C TYR A 23 18.67 -6.44 40.85
N THR A 24 19.10 -5.48 41.65
CA THR A 24 18.42 -5.03 42.87
C THR A 24 17.52 -3.82 42.64
N ASP A 25 17.50 -3.28 41.45
CA ASP A 25 16.70 -2.13 41.09
C ASP A 25 15.20 -2.43 41.24
N THR A 26 14.48 -1.50 41.79
CA THR A 26 13.04 -1.58 42.06
C THR A 26 12.20 -0.99 40.94
N ALA A 27 12.83 -0.37 39.96
CA ALA A 27 12.13 0.28 38.84
C ALA A 27 12.49 -0.35 37.49
N LEU A 28 11.47 -0.58 36.68
CA LEU A 28 11.58 -1.03 35.30
C LEU A 28 11.04 0.07 34.38
N THR A 29 11.82 0.47 33.40
CA THR A 29 11.39 1.43 32.38
C THR A 29 11.14 0.72 31.06
N ILE A 30 9.97 0.97 30.48
CA ILE A 30 9.57 0.47 29.15
C ILE A 30 9.59 1.64 28.18
N GLY A 31 10.08 1.42 26.97
CA GLY A 31 10.12 2.43 25.92
C GLY A 31 11.47 3.18 25.77
N VAL A 32 12.51 2.65 26.39
CA VAL A 32 13.90 3.08 26.17
C VAL A 32 14.75 1.88 25.73
N ASN A 33 15.84 2.12 25.03
CA ASN A 33 16.70 1.03 24.58
C ASN A 33 17.54 0.39 25.70
N LYS A 34 17.58 1.00 26.89
CA LYS A 34 18.17 0.42 28.09
C LYS A 34 17.09 0.14 29.11
N VAL A 35 16.72 -1.13 29.25
CA VAL A 35 15.81 -1.58 30.28
C VAL A 35 16.55 -1.60 31.62
N GLY A 36 15.94 -1.01 32.67
CA GLY A 36 16.46 -1.07 34.03
C GLY A 36 17.36 0.09 34.46
N GLN A 37 17.59 1.12 33.65
CA GLN A 37 18.27 2.33 34.10
C GLN A 37 17.26 3.40 34.53
N THR A 38 17.25 3.69 35.84
CA THR A 38 16.37 4.68 36.45
C THR A 38 17.03 6.03 36.72
N SER A 39 18.35 6.08 36.60
CA SER A 39 19.10 7.34 36.82
C SER A 39 20.41 7.31 36.05
N GLY A 40 20.83 8.46 35.58
CA GLY A 40 22.08 8.68 34.87
C GLY A 40 21.92 9.63 33.69
N THR A 41 23.04 10.10 33.19
CA THR A 41 23.12 11.02 32.04
C THR A 41 22.56 10.42 30.74
N ASP A 42 22.34 9.11 30.71
CA ASP A 42 21.86 8.36 29.57
C ASP A 42 20.33 8.12 29.59
N ALA A 43 19.63 8.53 30.66
CA ALA A 43 18.18 8.41 30.73
C ALA A 43 17.55 9.30 29.64
N GLY A 44 16.92 8.69 28.66
CA GLY A 44 16.26 9.38 27.54
C GLY A 44 17.15 9.68 26.34
N GLN A 45 18.43 9.31 26.34
CA GLN A 45 19.29 9.50 25.15
C GLN A 45 19.03 8.53 24.02
N PHE A 46 18.35 7.41 24.31
CA PHE A 46 18.04 6.38 23.32
C PHE A 46 16.57 6.01 23.39
N PRO A 47 15.67 6.90 22.97
CA PRO A 47 14.24 6.61 22.98
C PRO A 47 13.95 5.45 22.05
N PHE A 48 13.03 4.59 22.45
CA PHE A 48 12.47 3.58 21.58
C PHE A 48 11.50 4.26 20.60
N HIS A 49 11.85 4.28 19.33
CA HIS A 49 10.99 4.77 18.26
C HIS A 49 10.07 3.64 17.79
N GLY A 50 8.91 3.52 18.38
CA GLY A 50 7.97 2.46 18.04
C GLY A 50 6.84 2.34 19.05
N PHE A 51 6.04 1.31 18.89
CA PHE A 51 4.92 0.99 19.77
C PHE A 51 5.25 -0.25 20.59
N ALA A 52 4.92 -0.25 21.87
CA ALA A 52 5.06 -1.40 22.76
C ALA A 52 3.68 -1.90 23.19
N SER A 53 3.43 -3.19 23.11
CA SER A 53 2.20 -3.82 23.57
C SER A 53 2.43 -5.12 24.29
N ASN A 54 1.41 -5.53 25.05
CA ASN A 54 1.42 -6.84 25.67
C ASN A 54 2.75 -7.08 26.40
N VAL A 55 3.14 -6.14 27.25
CA VAL A 55 4.38 -6.27 28.03
C VAL A 55 4.10 -7.10 29.27
N ARG A 56 4.76 -8.24 29.38
CA ARG A 56 4.66 -9.12 30.54
C ARG A 56 6.05 -9.41 31.10
N VAL A 57 6.18 -9.26 32.42
CA VAL A 57 7.39 -9.59 33.17
C VAL A 57 7.08 -10.73 34.13
N LEU A 58 7.91 -11.76 34.08
CA LEU A 58 7.87 -12.90 35.00
C LEU A 58 9.08 -12.82 35.92
N LYS A 59 8.90 -13.11 37.20
CA LYS A 59 9.98 -13.19 38.18
C LYS A 59 10.23 -14.62 38.59
N GLY A 60 11.51 -15.05 38.55
CA GLY A 60 11.91 -16.38 38.99
C GLY A 60 11.66 -17.50 37.98
N ARG A 61 11.17 -17.20 36.76
CA ARG A 61 10.90 -18.19 35.73
C ARG A 61 11.19 -17.64 34.34
N ALA A 62 11.95 -18.38 33.55
CA ALA A 62 12.05 -18.15 32.11
C ALA A 62 10.91 -18.87 31.40
N LEU A 63 10.09 -18.14 30.65
CA LEU A 63 8.98 -18.71 29.91
C LEU A 63 9.45 -19.38 28.62
N TYR A 64 10.40 -18.77 27.93
CA TYR A 64 10.95 -19.25 26.68
C TYR A 64 12.45 -19.50 26.84
N THR A 65 12.90 -20.71 26.57
CA THR A 65 14.29 -21.12 26.65
C THR A 65 14.86 -21.59 25.31
N ALA A 66 13.99 -21.78 24.32
CA ALA A 66 14.29 -22.15 22.94
C ALA A 66 13.36 -21.38 22.00
N THR A 67 13.57 -21.50 20.69
CA THR A 67 12.66 -20.94 19.66
C THR A 67 11.21 -21.33 19.95
N PHE A 68 10.30 -20.36 19.82
CA PHE A 68 8.89 -20.53 20.13
C PHE A 68 8.01 -19.79 19.12
N THR A 69 6.74 -20.14 19.06
CA THR A 69 5.74 -19.38 18.29
C THR A 69 5.24 -18.22 19.16
N PRO A 70 5.43 -16.94 18.72
CA PRO A 70 4.92 -15.81 19.48
C PRO A 70 3.41 -15.89 19.66
N PRO A 71 2.90 -15.52 20.85
CA PRO A 71 1.47 -15.40 21.06
C PRO A 71 0.85 -14.36 20.10
N VAL A 72 -0.24 -14.72 19.45
CA VAL A 72 -0.97 -13.85 18.53
C VAL A 72 -2.10 -13.08 19.20
N GLY A 73 -2.45 -13.44 20.42
CA GLY A 73 -3.52 -12.83 21.20
C GLY A 73 -3.02 -12.02 22.38
N GLU A 74 -3.98 -11.48 23.12
CA GLU A 74 -3.74 -10.76 24.38
C GLU A 74 -3.09 -11.69 25.40
N LEU A 75 -1.98 -11.24 26.00
CA LEU A 75 -1.30 -12.01 27.04
C LEU A 75 -2.17 -12.07 28.29
N GLN A 76 -2.15 -13.21 28.94
CA GLN A 76 -2.87 -13.44 30.19
C GLN A 76 -1.91 -13.45 31.37
N VAL A 77 -2.41 -13.15 32.57
CA VAL A 77 -1.67 -13.37 33.82
C VAL A 77 -1.45 -14.88 34.00
N ILE A 78 -0.20 -15.26 34.20
CA ILE A 78 0.22 -16.62 34.48
C ILE A 78 1.04 -16.63 35.77
N ASP A 79 1.35 -17.81 36.31
CA ASP A 79 2.19 -17.93 37.50
C ASP A 79 3.48 -17.16 37.38
N ASN A 80 3.84 -16.44 38.44
CA ASN A 80 5.02 -15.58 38.50
C ASN A 80 4.96 -14.30 37.64
N THR A 81 3.81 -13.93 37.08
CA THR A 81 3.61 -12.62 36.45
C THR A 81 3.68 -11.53 37.50
N VAL A 82 4.62 -10.62 37.37
CA VAL A 82 4.79 -9.46 38.27
C VAL A 82 4.41 -8.16 37.61
N LEU A 83 4.26 -8.16 36.29
CA LEU A 83 3.78 -7.03 35.51
C LEU A 83 3.10 -7.55 34.24
N LEU A 84 1.91 -7.05 33.95
CA LEU A 84 1.22 -7.23 32.68
C LEU A 84 0.51 -5.93 32.31
N CYS A 85 1.06 -5.19 31.38
CA CYS A 85 0.59 -3.88 30.99
C CYS A 85 0.59 -3.65 29.47
N CYS A 86 0.19 -2.49 29.05
CA CYS A 86 0.09 -2.08 27.63
C CYS A 86 -0.93 -2.94 26.87
N GLN A 87 -2.03 -3.33 27.49
CA GLN A 87 -3.10 -4.13 26.90
C GLN A 87 -4.38 -3.31 26.64
N SER A 88 -4.60 -2.25 27.40
CA SER A 88 -5.79 -1.43 27.27
C SER A 88 -5.61 -0.33 26.22
N PRO A 89 -6.49 -0.25 25.23
CA PRO A 89 -6.47 0.84 24.26
C PRO A 89 -6.86 2.20 24.86
N GLY A 90 -7.57 2.21 25.96
CA GLY A 90 -8.04 3.45 26.60
C GLY A 90 -7.23 3.93 27.79
N ASN A 91 -6.31 3.12 28.28
CA ASN A 91 -5.54 3.46 29.49
C ASN A 91 -4.18 2.77 29.53
N VAL A 92 -3.13 3.51 29.24
CA VAL A 92 -1.75 2.99 29.25
C VAL A 92 -1.25 2.62 30.65
N LEU A 93 -1.90 3.14 31.70
CA LEU A 93 -1.56 2.85 33.08
C LEU A 93 -2.33 1.64 33.61
N GLN A 94 -3.17 1.03 32.80
CA GLN A 94 -3.88 -0.19 33.18
C GLN A 94 -2.88 -1.34 33.27
N GLU A 95 -2.91 -2.00 34.40
CA GLU A 95 -2.03 -3.09 34.75
C GLU A 95 -2.85 -4.21 35.43
N ALA A 96 -2.56 -5.46 35.09
CA ALA A 96 -3.39 -6.61 35.50
C ALA A 96 -2.95 -7.24 36.83
N THR A 97 -1.76 -6.92 37.35
CA THR A 97 -1.21 -7.56 38.57
C THR A 97 -1.26 -6.66 39.81
N GLY A 98 -1.79 -5.44 39.67
CA GLY A 98 -1.92 -4.48 40.77
C GLY A 98 -0.70 -3.61 41.04
N VAL A 99 0.29 -3.64 40.16
CA VAL A 99 1.46 -2.75 40.21
C VAL A 99 1.06 -1.34 39.79
N THR A 100 1.49 -0.34 40.52
CA THR A 100 1.26 1.06 40.14
C THR A 100 2.21 1.44 39.03
N LEU A 101 1.66 1.78 37.86
CA LEU A 101 2.41 2.36 36.74
C LEU A 101 2.41 3.89 36.86
N THR A 102 3.56 4.48 36.60
CA THR A 102 3.69 5.92 36.41
C THR A 102 4.18 6.17 34.99
N ALA A 103 3.50 7.03 34.27
CA ALA A 103 3.98 7.58 33.01
C ALA A 103 4.59 8.95 33.28
N PRO A 104 5.88 9.04 33.60
CA PRO A 104 6.51 10.34 33.77
C PRO A 104 6.45 11.05 32.42
N ARG A 105 5.91 12.24 32.40
CA ARG A 105 6.02 13.11 31.26
C ARG A 105 7.49 13.39 31.03
N ILE A 106 8.04 12.88 29.95
CA ILE A 106 9.32 13.36 29.49
C ILE A 106 9.06 14.71 28.84
N ASN A 107 9.01 15.70 29.68
CA ASN A 107 8.90 17.08 29.25
C ASN A 107 10.30 17.57 28.91
N ASN A 108 10.74 17.28 27.68
CA ASN A 108 11.86 18.02 27.14
C ASN A 108 11.34 19.23 26.39
N SER A 109 12.18 20.23 26.22
CA SER A 109 11.89 21.43 25.45
C SER A 109 11.52 21.20 23.98
N ALA A 110 11.55 19.98 23.52
CA ALA A 110 11.14 19.53 22.19
C ALA A 110 9.74 18.87 22.19
N GLY A 111 9.02 18.86 23.30
CA GLY A 111 7.66 18.33 23.37
C GLY A 111 7.54 16.81 23.22
N ALA A 112 8.67 16.08 23.35
CA ALA A 112 8.62 14.63 23.34
C ALA A 112 7.90 14.15 24.60
N GLN A 113 6.87 13.39 24.43
CA GLN A 113 6.00 12.95 25.48
C GLN A 113 5.88 11.44 25.48
N ALA A 114 5.77 10.85 26.66
CA ALA A 114 5.24 9.52 26.75
C ALA A 114 3.87 9.53 26.06
N SER A 115 3.79 8.98 24.89
CA SER A 115 2.52 8.89 24.20
C SER A 115 1.65 7.87 24.92
N HIS A 116 0.41 8.21 25.09
CA HIS A 116 -0.59 7.29 25.60
C HIS A 116 -1.04 6.26 24.52
N PHE A 117 -0.19 6.01 23.56
CA PHE A 117 -0.46 5.00 22.57
C PHE A 117 -0.40 3.63 23.21
N THR A 118 -1.51 2.95 23.22
CA THR A 118 -1.50 1.53 23.37
C THR A 118 -1.39 0.91 21.98
N PRO A 119 -0.70 -0.19 21.84
CA PRO A 119 -0.43 -0.80 20.54
C PRO A 119 -1.65 -1.43 19.89
N ASN A 120 -2.72 -1.51 20.60
CA ASN A 120 -3.99 -2.02 20.11
C ASN A 120 -4.93 -0.88 19.68
N SER A 121 -4.44 0.32 19.78
CA SER A 121 -5.14 1.50 19.28
C SER A 121 -4.11 2.49 18.79
N PRO A 122 -3.93 2.63 17.50
CA PRO A 122 -3.20 3.77 16.96
C PRO A 122 -3.87 5.09 17.31
N VAL A 123 -5.10 4.99 17.77
CA VAL A 123 -5.91 6.07 18.33
C VAL A 123 -6.12 5.87 19.83
N GLY A 124 -5.24 5.18 20.48
CA GLY A 124 -5.23 5.05 21.93
C GLY A 124 -4.85 6.37 22.60
N PHE A 125 -5.31 7.47 22.03
CA PHE A 125 -5.31 8.73 22.71
C PHE A 125 -6.29 8.62 23.86
N SER A 126 -5.77 8.70 25.06
CA SER A 126 -6.62 9.05 26.16
C SER A 126 -7.32 10.37 25.80
N THR A 127 -8.61 10.43 25.94
CA THR A 127 -9.40 11.66 25.84
C THR A 127 -9.07 12.64 26.98
N THR A 128 -7.96 12.43 27.68
CA THR A 128 -7.50 13.36 28.71
C THR A 128 -6.90 14.60 28.06
N THR A 129 -7.07 15.71 28.74
CA THR A 129 -6.47 17.00 28.41
C THR A 129 -4.96 16.93 28.14
N ASP A 130 -4.31 15.90 28.62
CA ASP A 130 -2.90 15.67 28.40
C ASP A 130 -2.55 15.36 26.95
N VAL A 131 -3.39 14.62 26.24
CA VAL A 131 -3.16 14.33 24.83
C VAL A 131 -3.36 15.57 23.96
N GLY A 132 -4.40 16.35 24.24
CA GLY A 132 -4.61 17.61 23.56
C GLY A 132 -3.47 18.60 23.76
N THR A 133 -2.90 18.61 24.94
CA THR A 133 -1.74 19.47 25.28
C THR A 133 -0.47 19.01 24.58
N GLN A 134 -0.29 17.70 24.39
CA GLN A 134 0.88 17.15 23.76
C GLN A 134 1.05 17.56 22.31
N PHE A 135 -0.04 17.56 21.57
CA PHE A 135 -0.02 17.81 20.13
C PHE A 135 -0.52 19.21 19.77
N GLY A 136 -0.79 20.05 20.75
CA GLY A 136 -1.31 21.41 20.51
C GLY A 136 -2.69 21.42 19.87
N THR A 137 -3.35 20.29 19.81
CA THR A 137 -4.70 20.11 19.25
C THR A 137 -5.59 19.51 20.31
N THR A 138 -6.75 20.07 20.48
CA THR A 138 -7.80 19.50 21.30
C THR A 138 -8.42 18.37 20.52
N PHE A 139 -8.09 17.12 20.86
CA PHE A 139 -8.81 15.97 20.35
C PHE A 139 -10.07 15.75 21.19
N ASP A 140 -10.87 16.79 21.31
CA ASP A 140 -12.16 16.70 21.96
C ASP A 140 -13.03 15.72 21.25
N GLY A 141 -13.29 14.60 21.95
CA GLY A 141 -14.20 13.60 21.45
C GLY A 141 -13.81 12.99 20.14
N VAL A 142 -12.59 13.08 19.76
CA VAL A 142 -11.87 12.44 18.65
C VAL A 142 -12.75 11.81 17.56
N THR A 143 -13.94 12.28 17.44
CA THR A 143 -14.89 11.83 16.44
C THR A 143 -14.48 12.24 15.03
N THR A 144 -13.54 13.19 14.94
CA THR A 144 -12.94 13.61 13.67
C THR A 144 -11.66 12.87 13.32
N PHE A 145 -11.09 12.15 14.26
CA PHE A 145 -10.01 11.24 13.97
C PHE A 145 -10.64 10.02 13.30
N ASP A 146 -10.33 9.79 12.06
CA ASP A 146 -10.75 8.56 11.42
C ASP A 146 -10.06 7.39 12.12
N SER A 147 -10.68 6.96 13.20
CA SER A 147 -10.18 5.89 14.03
C SER A 147 -10.04 4.58 13.27
N GLN A 148 -10.74 4.46 12.16
CA GLN A 148 -10.66 3.24 11.35
C GLN A 148 -9.37 3.18 10.53
N ALA A 149 -8.83 4.31 10.10
CA ALA A 149 -7.56 4.35 9.39
C ALA A 149 -6.36 3.94 10.26
N TYR A 150 -6.52 4.06 11.58
CA TYR A 150 -5.44 3.84 12.55
C TYR A 150 -5.76 2.77 13.61
N PHE A 151 -6.97 2.25 13.60
CA PHE A 151 -7.38 1.25 14.59
C PHE A 151 -6.78 -0.11 14.26
N VAL A 152 -5.94 -0.60 15.14
CA VAL A 152 -5.46 -1.98 15.14
C VAL A 152 -6.11 -2.69 16.32
N PRO A 153 -7.11 -3.54 16.12
CA PRO A 153 -7.77 -4.26 17.22
C PRO A 153 -6.80 -5.12 18.00
N PRO A 154 -7.06 -5.32 19.30
CA PRO A 154 -6.29 -6.25 20.13
C PRO A 154 -6.26 -7.64 19.53
N GLY A 155 -5.07 -8.21 19.41
CA GLY A 155 -4.89 -9.57 18.91
C GLY A 155 -5.26 -9.78 17.45
N GLY A 156 -5.61 -8.71 16.75
CA GLY A 156 -6.04 -8.80 15.37
C GLY A 156 -4.90 -8.87 14.38
N ASN A 157 -4.88 -9.94 13.59
CA ASN A 157 -4.48 -9.83 12.20
C ASN A 157 -5.54 -9.00 11.51
N THR A 158 -5.61 -7.71 11.80
CA THR A 158 -6.44 -6.86 10.98
C THR A 158 -5.75 -6.69 9.64
N ARG A 159 -6.54 -6.74 8.62
CA ARG A 159 -6.16 -6.41 7.27
C ARG A 159 -5.51 -5.03 7.17
N GLU A 160 -5.72 -4.19 8.17
CA GLU A 160 -5.21 -2.82 8.26
C GLU A 160 -3.79 -2.73 8.84
N ARG A 161 -3.28 -3.79 9.45
CA ARG A 161 -1.97 -3.79 10.08
C ARG A 161 -0.87 -3.77 9.02
N ASN A 162 -0.09 -2.70 8.98
CA ASN A 162 0.95 -2.44 7.98
C ASN A 162 0.44 -2.40 6.53
N ARG A 163 -0.85 -2.10 6.32
CA ARG A 163 -1.45 -1.91 5.00
C ARG A 163 -1.49 -0.42 4.64
N GLY A 164 -1.64 -0.16 3.37
CA GLY A 164 -1.61 1.19 2.82
C GLY A 164 -0.27 1.52 2.17
N VAL A 165 0.53 0.50 1.88
CA VAL A 165 1.73 0.64 1.05
C VAL A 165 1.31 0.60 -0.41
N GLY A 166 1.55 1.71 -1.10
CA GLY A 166 1.48 1.79 -2.55
C GLY A 166 2.87 1.61 -3.14
N LEU A 167 3.00 0.79 -4.17
CA LEU A 167 4.21 0.60 -4.94
C LEU A 167 3.98 1.05 -6.38
N TYR A 168 4.99 1.67 -6.99
CA TYR A 168 5.02 1.90 -8.43
C TYR A 168 6.38 1.53 -8.98
N ALA A 169 6.42 1.07 -10.23
CA ALA A 169 7.63 0.50 -10.81
C ALA A 169 7.81 0.84 -12.29
N GLY A 170 9.07 0.81 -12.72
CA GLY A 170 9.47 0.94 -14.11
C GLY A 170 9.18 2.29 -14.74
N GLY A 171 9.04 2.32 -16.04
CA GLY A 171 8.77 3.53 -16.81
C GLY A 171 10.03 4.27 -17.23
N THR A 172 9.90 5.54 -17.57
CA THR A 172 11.00 6.43 -17.99
C THR A 172 11.26 7.49 -16.95
N THR A 173 12.52 7.69 -16.63
CA THR A 173 13.01 8.84 -15.85
C THR A 173 13.84 9.77 -16.75
N PRO A 174 14.17 10.99 -16.31
CA PRO A 174 15.03 11.89 -17.10
C PRO A 174 16.42 11.33 -17.42
N SER A 175 16.90 10.38 -16.63
CA SER A 175 18.25 9.81 -16.75
C SER A 175 18.27 8.38 -17.28
N THR A 176 17.15 7.65 -17.23
CA THR A 176 17.09 6.20 -17.54
C THR A 176 15.80 5.85 -18.26
N ASP A 177 15.92 5.18 -19.40
CA ASP A 177 14.80 4.80 -20.26
C ASP A 177 15.02 3.39 -20.87
N PRO A 178 14.26 2.36 -20.45
CA PRO A 178 13.42 2.32 -19.27
C PRO A 178 14.21 2.11 -17.97
N THR A 179 13.57 2.38 -16.83
CA THR A 179 14.11 2.10 -15.49
C THR A 179 13.55 0.80 -14.91
N ALA A 180 14.31 0.19 -13.97
CA ALA A 180 13.84 -0.94 -13.17
C ALA A 180 13.30 -0.51 -11.79
N GLN A 181 13.49 0.75 -11.41
CA GLN A 181 13.21 1.22 -10.06
C GLN A 181 11.78 0.93 -9.60
N ILE A 182 11.65 0.42 -8.37
CA ILE A 182 10.40 0.33 -7.62
C ILE A 182 10.49 1.33 -6.48
N ALA A 183 9.47 2.14 -6.32
CA ALA A 183 9.34 3.07 -5.21
C ALA A 183 8.02 2.85 -4.46
N SER A 184 7.98 3.28 -3.21
CA SER A 184 6.84 3.10 -2.32
C SER A 184 6.35 4.41 -1.72
N ILE A 185 5.06 4.47 -1.43
CA ILE A 185 4.41 5.50 -0.62
C ILE A 185 3.59 4.85 0.50
N LEU A 186 3.37 5.59 1.57
CA LEU A 186 2.36 5.25 2.56
C LEU A 186 1.09 6.05 2.25
N ILE A 187 0.08 5.42 1.66
CA ILE A 187 -1.15 6.10 1.19
C ILE A 187 -1.89 6.82 2.34
N GLN A 188 -1.74 6.33 3.56
CA GLN A 188 -2.40 6.89 4.75
C GLN A 188 -1.77 8.18 5.25
N SER A 189 -0.51 8.45 4.95
CA SER A 189 0.21 9.64 5.38
C SER A 189 0.72 10.43 4.19
N LEU A 190 0.55 11.75 4.20
CA LEU A 190 1.17 12.62 3.20
C LEU A 190 2.69 12.51 3.27
N GLY A 191 3.34 12.64 2.12
CA GLY A 191 4.80 12.64 2.05
C GLY A 191 5.33 12.08 0.73
N ASN A 192 6.62 12.19 0.56
CA ASN A 192 7.32 11.76 -0.65
C ASN A 192 7.45 10.23 -0.70
N SER A 193 7.59 9.71 -1.90
CA SER A 193 7.93 8.29 -2.07
C SER A 193 9.38 8.03 -1.66
N ILE A 194 9.64 6.78 -1.33
CA ILE A 194 10.96 6.27 -1.01
C ILE A 194 11.31 5.09 -1.93
N GLU A 195 12.59 4.86 -2.13
CA GLU A 195 13.06 3.70 -2.89
C GLU A 195 12.66 2.40 -2.18
N PHE A 196 12.20 1.42 -2.96
CA PHE A 196 11.80 0.10 -2.47
C PHE A 196 12.73 -1.01 -2.98
N GLY A 197 13.12 -0.96 -4.25
CA GLY A 197 13.94 -1.97 -4.91
C GLY A 197 13.87 -1.85 -6.42
N ASP A 198 14.09 -2.96 -7.14
CA ASP A 198 14.08 -2.97 -8.61
C ASP A 198 13.26 -4.14 -9.16
N LEU A 199 12.68 -3.96 -10.34
CA LEU A 199 12.17 -5.05 -11.18
C LEU A 199 13.32 -5.99 -11.60
N SER A 200 13.01 -7.22 -12.00
CA SER A 200 14.01 -8.15 -12.54
C SER A 200 14.67 -7.60 -13.81
N VAL A 201 13.89 -6.90 -14.63
CA VAL A 201 14.31 -6.26 -15.89
C VAL A 201 13.72 -4.85 -15.96
N ALA A 202 14.56 -3.88 -16.34
CA ALA A 202 14.10 -2.50 -16.62
C ALA A 202 13.12 -2.49 -17.78
N ARG A 203 11.92 -1.92 -17.56
CA ARG A 203 10.85 -1.93 -18.57
C ARG A 203 9.75 -0.89 -18.29
N TYR A 204 8.90 -0.69 -19.25
CA TYR A 204 7.57 -0.13 -19.08
C TYR A 204 6.65 -1.28 -18.67
N PRO A 205 6.26 -1.43 -17.42
CA PRO A 205 5.46 -2.59 -17.01
C PRO A 205 4.07 -2.55 -17.64
N GLY A 206 3.47 -3.73 -17.81
CA GLY A 206 2.09 -3.87 -18.23
C GLY A 206 1.13 -3.81 -17.06
N GLY A 207 0.25 -4.82 -16.95
CA GLY A 207 -0.74 -4.86 -15.89
C GLY A 207 -0.15 -5.13 -14.51
N THR A 208 -0.86 -4.67 -13.49
CA THR A 208 -0.48 -4.84 -12.10
C THR A 208 -1.59 -5.49 -11.28
N GLY A 209 -1.20 -6.23 -10.27
CA GLY A 209 -2.11 -6.82 -9.29
C GLY A 209 -1.42 -7.00 -7.96
N ALA A 210 -2.19 -7.06 -6.89
CA ALA A 210 -1.65 -7.29 -5.57
C ALA A 210 -2.58 -8.13 -4.69
N SER A 211 -1.98 -8.82 -3.74
CA SER A 211 -2.63 -9.27 -2.51
C SER A 211 -2.17 -8.38 -1.36
N ALA A 212 -2.62 -8.66 -0.16
CA ALA A 212 -2.15 -7.96 1.03
C ALA A 212 -0.63 -8.13 1.30
N THR A 213 0.04 -9.06 0.62
CA THR A 213 1.44 -9.40 0.87
C THR A 213 2.33 -9.40 -0.37
N ARG A 214 1.75 -9.55 -1.56
CA ARG A 214 2.49 -9.64 -2.82
C ARG A 214 2.03 -8.57 -3.80
N GLY A 215 2.99 -7.91 -4.44
CA GLY A 215 2.76 -7.07 -5.61
C GLY A 215 3.30 -7.74 -6.86
N ILE A 216 2.55 -7.68 -7.96
CA ILE A 216 2.86 -8.35 -9.24
C ILE A 216 2.82 -7.34 -10.37
N TRP A 217 3.79 -7.42 -11.27
CA TRP A 217 3.86 -6.72 -12.55
C TRP A 217 3.95 -7.72 -13.68
N ALA A 218 3.00 -7.69 -14.61
CA ALA A 218 2.88 -8.67 -15.68
C ALA A 218 3.12 -8.03 -17.06
N GLY A 219 4.01 -8.65 -17.84
CA GLY A 219 4.36 -8.18 -19.18
C GLY A 219 5.07 -6.83 -19.21
N GLY A 220 4.91 -6.13 -20.32
CA GLY A 220 5.52 -4.81 -20.52
C GLY A 220 6.43 -4.74 -21.74
N ALA A 221 7.29 -3.72 -21.80
CA ALA A 221 8.17 -3.50 -22.93
C ALA A 221 9.55 -2.97 -22.55
N THR A 222 10.62 -3.44 -23.24
CA THR A 222 11.99 -2.92 -23.19
C THR A 222 12.83 -3.46 -24.35
N PRO A 223 13.23 -2.74 -25.32
CA PRO A 223 12.40 -2.01 -26.25
C PRO A 223 11.33 -2.90 -26.92
N THR A 224 11.46 -4.23 -26.75
CA THR A 224 10.51 -5.23 -27.24
C THR A 224 9.47 -5.55 -26.17
N ARG A 225 8.34 -6.09 -26.57
CA ARG A 225 7.32 -6.57 -25.62
C ARG A 225 7.84 -7.80 -24.86
N LEU A 226 7.41 -7.98 -23.63
CA LEU A 226 7.81 -9.05 -22.72
C LEU A 226 6.58 -9.82 -22.22
N ASN A 227 6.79 -11.06 -21.83
CA ASN A 227 5.80 -11.89 -21.11
C ASN A 227 6.15 -12.07 -19.62
N THR A 228 7.30 -11.59 -19.19
CA THR A 228 7.80 -11.76 -17.81
C THR A 228 6.82 -11.22 -16.77
N ILE A 229 6.55 -12.03 -15.76
CA ILE A 229 5.81 -11.62 -14.56
C ILE A 229 6.80 -11.53 -13.40
N ASP A 230 6.87 -10.37 -12.78
CA ASP A 230 7.67 -10.12 -11.58
C ASP A 230 6.79 -10.02 -10.34
N PHE A 231 7.32 -10.42 -9.18
CA PHE A 231 6.68 -10.16 -7.90
C PHE A 231 7.63 -9.66 -6.82
N VAL A 232 7.06 -8.96 -5.86
CA VAL A 232 7.73 -8.58 -4.60
C VAL A 232 6.87 -8.96 -3.41
N THR A 233 7.51 -9.16 -2.26
CA THR A 233 6.82 -9.18 -0.96
C THR A 233 6.73 -7.76 -0.44
N ILE A 234 5.52 -7.20 -0.36
CA ILE A 234 5.30 -5.76 -0.09
C ILE A 234 5.88 -5.32 1.27
N ALA A 235 5.91 -6.21 2.26
CA ALA A 235 6.44 -5.89 3.58
C ALA A 235 7.98 -5.72 3.63
N ASN A 236 8.70 -6.15 2.60
CA ASN A 236 10.16 -6.18 2.58
C ASN A 236 10.70 -5.50 1.32
N SER A 237 11.43 -4.40 1.49
CA SER A 237 12.13 -3.77 0.37
C SER A 237 13.15 -4.72 -0.21
N ALA A 238 12.99 -5.07 -1.48
CA ALA A 238 13.86 -6.00 -2.18
C ALA A 238 13.68 -5.88 -3.70
N LYS A 239 14.64 -6.48 -4.42
CA LYS A 239 14.51 -6.71 -5.86
C LYS A 239 13.39 -7.70 -6.14
N ALA A 240 12.62 -7.44 -7.19
CA ALA A 240 11.59 -8.35 -7.65
C ALA A 240 12.18 -9.70 -8.11
N ILE A 241 11.39 -10.74 -7.92
CA ILE A 241 11.74 -12.12 -8.27
C ILE A 241 10.83 -12.53 -9.43
N ASP A 242 11.35 -13.32 -10.34
CA ASP A 242 10.59 -13.93 -11.41
C ASP A 242 9.44 -14.78 -10.84
N PHE A 243 8.25 -14.54 -11.35
CA PHE A 243 7.02 -15.24 -10.96
C PHE A 243 6.60 -16.28 -12.00
N GLY A 244 6.87 -16.01 -13.27
CA GLY A 244 6.47 -16.79 -14.45
C GLY A 244 6.21 -15.87 -15.64
N ASP A 245 5.41 -16.34 -16.60
CA ASP A 245 5.14 -15.64 -17.85
C ASP A 245 3.63 -15.49 -18.14
N THR A 246 3.25 -14.38 -18.78
CA THR A 246 1.94 -14.25 -19.42
C THR A 246 1.88 -15.16 -20.64
N GLN A 247 0.67 -15.58 -21.07
CA GLN A 247 0.54 -16.45 -22.25
C GLN A 247 1.05 -15.78 -23.52
N ASN A 248 0.87 -14.49 -23.63
CA ASN A 248 1.26 -13.71 -24.80
C ASN A 248 2.26 -12.63 -24.39
N VAL A 249 3.15 -12.32 -25.33
CA VAL A 249 4.08 -11.19 -25.20
C VAL A 249 3.27 -9.90 -25.43
N VAL A 250 3.02 -9.15 -24.36
CA VAL A 250 2.18 -7.95 -24.43
C VAL A 250 2.80 -6.78 -23.68
N GLY A 251 2.66 -5.58 -24.26
CA GLY A 251 2.95 -4.31 -23.61
C GLY A 251 1.67 -3.52 -23.31
N ALA A 252 1.77 -2.51 -22.49
CA ALA A 252 0.70 -1.54 -22.24
C ALA A 252 -0.66 -2.14 -21.86
N SER A 253 -0.68 -3.32 -21.25
CA SER A 253 -1.84 -3.96 -20.63
C SER A 253 -2.21 -3.28 -19.31
N ALA A 254 -3.36 -3.63 -18.75
CA ALA A 254 -3.75 -3.21 -17.40
C ALA A 254 -4.24 -4.40 -16.56
N GLY A 255 -4.07 -4.32 -15.26
CA GLY A 255 -4.42 -5.43 -14.37
C GLY A 255 -5.40 -5.04 -13.27
N VAL A 256 -6.26 -5.99 -12.92
CA VAL A 256 -7.15 -5.94 -11.76
C VAL A 256 -6.87 -7.15 -10.89
N SER A 257 -7.07 -7.03 -9.59
CA SER A 257 -6.91 -8.18 -8.70
C SER A 257 -7.86 -8.16 -7.51
N ASN A 258 -8.09 -9.34 -6.97
CA ASN A 258 -8.56 -9.53 -5.62
C ASN A 258 -7.45 -10.19 -4.76
N SER A 259 -7.78 -10.69 -3.57
CA SER A 259 -6.80 -11.28 -2.66
C SER A 259 -6.09 -12.53 -3.20
N THR A 260 -6.63 -13.19 -4.23
CA THR A 260 -6.12 -14.48 -4.73
C THR A 260 -5.78 -14.49 -6.21
N ARG A 261 -6.47 -13.68 -7.02
CA ARG A 261 -6.40 -13.69 -8.49
C ARG A 261 -6.08 -12.31 -9.03
N MET A 262 -5.26 -12.27 -10.06
CA MET A 262 -5.07 -11.12 -10.92
C MET A 262 -5.56 -11.47 -12.33
N VAL A 263 -6.20 -10.51 -12.97
CA VAL A 263 -6.55 -10.58 -14.40
C VAL A 263 -5.77 -9.47 -15.11
N ASN A 264 -4.83 -9.85 -15.96
CA ASN A 264 -4.08 -8.95 -16.82
C ASN A 264 -4.77 -8.90 -18.18
N ALA A 265 -5.15 -7.72 -18.66
CA ALA A 265 -6.06 -7.58 -19.79
C ALA A 265 -5.51 -6.68 -20.89
N GLY A 266 -5.81 -7.02 -22.13
CA GLY A 266 -5.50 -6.23 -23.32
C GLY A 266 -4.03 -5.94 -23.51
N GLY A 267 -3.73 -4.76 -24.01
CA GLY A 267 -2.37 -4.34 -24.35
C GLY A 267 -2.11 -4.36 -25.83
N ASP A 268 -0.85 -4.31 -26.18
CA ASP A 268 -0.39 -4.37 -27.58
C ASP A 268 0.65 -5.49 -27.78
N ASN A 269 0.64 -6.10 -28.94
CA ASN A 269 1.60 -7.13 -29.34
C ASN A 269 2.66 -6.57 -30.32
N PRO A 270 3.83 -7.26 -30.44
CA PRO A 270 4.94 -6.74 -31.26
C PRO A 270 4.85 -7.08 -32.75
N SER A 271 4.00 -8.00 -33.21
CA SER A 271 4.19 -8.65 -34.50
C SER A 271 2.93 -8.75 -35.36
N PRO A 272 3.09 -8.62 -36.68
CA PRO A 272 4.17 -7.97 -37.45
C PRO A 272 4.04 -6.45 -37.45
N THR A 273 2.88 -5.94 -37.03
CA THR A 273 2.59 -4.52 -36.80
C THR A 273 2.02 -4.35 -35.41
N LEU A 274 2.40 -3.29 -34.73
CA LEU A 274 1.84 -2.96 -33.45
C LEU A 274 0.31 -2.96 -33.51
N ALA A 275 -0.34 -3.81 -32.77
CA ALA A 275 -1.80 -3.92 -32.74
C ALA A 275 -2.29 -4.08 -31.29
N SER A 276 -3.39 -3.46 -30.95
CA SER A 276 -4.08 -3.75 -29.68
C SER A 276 -4.66 -5.16 -29.68
N VAL A 277 -4.67 -5.78 -28.52
CA VAL A 277 -5.24 -7.13 -28.30
C VAL A 277 -6.35 -7.08 -27.25
N ASN A 278 -7.21 -8.09 -27.24
CA ASN A 278 -8.32 -8.23 -26.28
C ASN A 278 -8.10 -9.34 -25.25
N VAL A 279 -7.06 -10.13 -25.37
CA VAL A 279 -6.80 -11.29 -24.50
C VAL A 279 -6.68 -10.90 -23.03
N MET A 280 -7.15 -11.76 -22.15
CA MET A 280 -7.01 -11.61 -20.72
C MET A 280 -6.35 -12.85 -20.13
N ASP A 281 -5.32 -12.64 -19.29
CA ASP A 281 -4.61 -13.69 -18.56
C ASP A 281 -5.05 -13.73 -17.09
N LEU A 282 -5.30 -14.94 -16.59
CA LEU A 282 -5.48 -15.23 -15.17
C LEU A 282 -4.14 -15.58 -14.53
N ILE A 283 -3.80 -14.90 -13.44
CA ILE A 283 -2.61 -15.14 -12.62
C ILE A 283 -3.06 -15.43 -11.19
N ILE A 284 -2.61 -16.55 -10.60
CA ILE A 284 -2.90 -16.91 -9.20
C ILE A 284 -1.81 -16.32 -8.32
N ILE A 285 -2.14 -15.27 -7.55
CA ILE A 285 -1.15 -14.44 -6.81
C ILE A 285 -0.34 -15.23 -5.79
N ALA A 286 -0.95 -16.24 -5.15
CA ALA A 286 -0.30 -16.99 -4.06
C ALA A 286 0.79 -17.95 -4.54
N THR A 287 0.74 -18.39 -5.79
CA THR A 287 1.61 -19.45 -6.34
C THR A 287 2.30 -18.94 -7.59
N ALA A 288 3.61 -18.94 -7.60
CA ALA A 288 4.38 -18.61 -8.80
C ALA A 288 4.05 -19.59 -9.95
N GLY A 289 3.96 -19.07 -11.15
CA GLY A 289 3.62 -19.82 -12.34
C GLY A 289 3.10 -18.92 -13.46
N ASN A 290 2.91 -19.53 -14.62
CA ASN A 290 2.47 -18.81 -15.81
C ASN A 290 0.99 -18.42 -15.74
N GLY A 291 0.63 -17.36 -16.47
CA GLY A 291 -0.74 -16.98 -16.73
C GLY A 291 -1.48 -18.07 -17.50
N SER A 292 -2.78 -18.15 -17.30
CA SER A 292 -3.69 -18.99 -18.04
C SER A 292 -4.82 -18.15 -18.63
N ASP A 293 -5.49 -18.67 -19.65
CA ASP A 293 -6.58 -17.96 -20.30
C ASP A 293 -7.70 -17.59 -19.31
N PHE A 294 -8.11 -16.33 -19.33
CA PHE A 294 -9.26 -15.85 -18.57
C PHE A 294 -10.46 -15.57 -19.48
N GLY A 295 -10.23 -15.15 -20.73
CA GLY A 295 -11.22 -14.71 -21.70
C GLY A 295 -10.77 -13.45 -22.45
N ASP A 296 -11.69 -12.68 -22.98
CA ASP A 296 -11.42 -11.52 -23.83
C ASP A 296 -12.14 -10.25 -23.36
N LEU A 297 -11.49 -9.08 -23.55
CA LEU A 297 -12.16 -7.77 -23.50
C LEU A 297 -13.19 -7.66 -24.64
N SER A 298 -14.20 -6.83 -24.47
CA SER A 298 -15.21 -6.57 -25.51
C SER A 298 -14.58 -5.96 -26.78
N VAL A 299 -13.52 -5.17 -26.63
CA VAL A 299 -12.78 -4.54 -27.72
C VAL A 299 -11.28 -4.60 -27.45
N ALA A 300 -10.49 -4.95 -28.44
CA ALA A 300 -9.02 -4.91 -28.37
C ALA A 300 -8.52 -3.49 -28.10
N ARG A 301 -7.77 -3.29 -27.03
CA ARG A 301 -7.26 -1.97 -26.62
C ARG A 301 -6.05 -2.03 -25.71
N ALA A 302 -5.26 -0.97 -25.72
CA ALA A 302 -4.06 -0.80 -24.92
C ALA A 302 -4.07 0.52 -24.15
N THR A 303 -3.22 0.64 -23.12
CA THR A 303 -3.08 1.84 -22.26
C THR A 303 -4.39 2.27 -21.57
N HIS A 304 -5.26 1.32 -21.27
CA HIS A 304 -6.47 1.56 -20.51
C HIS A 304 -6.19 1.57 -19.00
N GLY A 305 -7.06 2.21 -18.23
CA GLY A 305 -7.01 2.17 -16.77
C GLY A 305 -7.74 0.94 -16.22
N ALA A 306 -7.38 0.53 -15.00
CA ALA A 306 -8.01 -0.59 -14.34
C ALA A 306 -8.28 -0.31 -12.86
N ALA A 307 -9.40 -0.84 -12.34
CA ALA A 307 -9.81 -0.70 -10.96
C ALA A 307 -10.66 -1.90 -10.54
N ALA A 308 -10.69 -2.25 -9.26
CA ALA A 308 -11.39 -3.45 -8.81
C ALA A 308 -12.13 -3.29 -7.49
N SER A 309 -13.20 -4.05 -7.33
CA SER A 309 -13.74 -4.50 -6.05
C SER A 309 -13.32 -5.96 -5.80
N PRO A 310 -13.63 -6.57 -4.64
CA PRO A 310 -13.30 -7.98 -4.40
C PRO A 310 -13.90 -8.96 -5.43
N THR A 311 -14.97 -8.55 -6.09
CA THR A 311 -15.72 -9.40 -7.02
C THR A 311 -15.61 -8.98 -8.49
N ARG A 312 -15.49 -7.67 -8.76
CA ARG A 312 -15.49 -7.12 -10.11
C ARG A 312 -14.18 -6.40 -10.42
N GLY A 313 -13.65 -6.66 -11.61
CA GLY A 313 -12.59 -5.87 -12.23
C GLY A 313 -13.17 -5.02 -13.35
N LEU A 314 -12.76 -3.76 -13.44
CA LEU A 314 -13.13 -2.82 -14.50
C LEU A 314 -11.91 -2.39 -15.29
N PHE A 315 -12.11 -2.24 -16.59
CA PHE A 315 -11.12 -1.76 -17.55
C PHE A 315 -11.70 -0.60 -18.35
N ALA A 316 -11.08 0.58 -18.29
CA ALA A 316 -11.67 1.81 -18.82
C ALA A 316 -10.76 2.55 -19.79
N GLY A 317 -11.33 2.99 -20.92
CA GLY A 317 -10.62 3.77 -21.93
C GLY A 317 -9.63 2.95 -22.73
N GLY A 318 -8.50 3.56 -23.11
CA GLY A 318 -7.46 2.97 -23.94
C GLY A 318 -7.52 3.44 -25.39
N TRP A 319 -6.63 2.92 -26.24
CA TRP A 319 -6.66 3.16 -27.69
C TRP A 319 -6.94 1.86 -28.45
N THR A 320 -7.64 1.98 -29.56
CA THR A 320 -8.18 0.83 -30.29
C THR A 320 -7.62 0.62 -31.70
N ALA A 321 -7.02 1.61 -32.30
CA ALA A 321 -6.59 1.54 -33.71
C ALA A 321 -5.19 2.13 -33.93
N VAL A 322 -4.41 1.46 -34.77
CA VAL A 322 -3.11 1.92 -35.25
C VAL A 322 -3.24 2.27 -36.74
N PRO A 323 -2.67 3.35 -37.24
CA PRO A 323 -1.76 4.31 -36.56
C PRO A 323 -2.46 5.49 -35.86
N ALA A 324 -3.78 5.53 -35.88
CA ALA A 324 -4.51 6.70 -35.36
C ALA A 324 -4.50 6.79 -33.83
N TYR A 325 -4.32 5.65 -33.12
CA TYR A 325 -4.40 5.60 -31.66
C TYR A 325 -5.65 6.30 -31.12
N THR A 326 -6.82 5.87 -31.64
CA THR A 326 -8.10 6.48 -31.27
C THR A 326 -8.46 6.17 -29.82
N SER A 327 -8.72 7.21 -29.04
CA SER A 327 -9.10 7.08 -27.64
C SER A 327 -10.51 6.50 -27.51
N SER A 328 -10.68 5.48 -26.67
CA SER A 328 -11.96 4.86 -26.33
C SER A 328 -12.51 5.42 -25.03
N ASP A 329 -13.83 5.44 -24.91
CA ASP A 329 -14.56 5.73 -23.66
C ASP A 329 -15.12 4.47 -22.99
N THR A 330 -15.05 3.32 -23.65
CA THR A 330 -15.61 2.05 -23.17
C THR A 330 -15.07 1.65 -21.81
N ILE A 331 -15.96 1.25 -20.94
CA ILE A 331 -15.63 0.58 -19.66
C ILE A 331 -16.17 -0.85 -19.77
N ASP A 332 -15.29 -1.83 -19.65
CA ASP A 332 -15.63 -3.25 -19.53
C ASP A 332 -15.51 -3.70 -18.07
N PHE A 333 -16.26 -4.76 -17.73
CA PHE A 333 -16.09 -5.43 -16.46
C PHE A 333 -16.00 -6.94 -16.57
N VAL A 334 -15.34 -7.55 -15.59
CA VAL A 334 -15.27 -9.00 -15.40
C VAL A 334 -15.64 -9.37 -13.97
N THR A 335 -16.12 -10.59 -13.76
CA THR A 335 -16.20 -11.21 -12.44
C THR A 335 -14.88 -11.93 -12.16
N ILE A 336 -14.05 -11.42 -11.24
CA ILE A 336 -12.67 -11.92 -11.01
C ILE A 336 -12.65 -13.41 -10.63
N ALA A 337 -13.68 -13.88 -9.92
CA ALA A 337 -13.75 -15.27 -9.45
C ALA A 337 -13.99 -16.32 -10.54
N THR A 338 -14.52 -15.93 -11.69
CA THR A 338 -14.89 -16.85 -12.79
C THR A 338 -14.29 -16.38 -14.11
N THR A 339 -13.66 -17.29 -14.83
CA THR A 339 -13.18 -17.04 -16.20
C THR A 339 -14.33 -16.77 -17.16
N GLY A 340 -14.10 -15.93 -18.14
CA GLY A 340 -15.06 -15.56 -19.16
C GLY A 340 -14.79 -14.19 -19.77
N ASN A 341 -15.45 -13.87 -20.85
CA ASN A 341 -15.29 -12.61 -21.54
C ASN A 341 -15.85 -11.45 -20.73
N ALA A 342 -15.21 -10.29 -20.90
CA ALA A 342 -15.67 -9.05 -20.32
C ALA A 342 -17.02 -8.63 -20.90
N GLN A 343 -17.80 -7.94 -20.10
CA GLN A 343 -19.09 -7.38 -20.47
C GLN A 343 -19.01 -5.85 -20.45
N ASP A 344 -19.82 -5.21 -21.26
CA ASP A 344 -19.96 -3.76 -21.24
C ASP A 344 -20.49 -3.29 -19.88
N PHE A 345 -19.80 -2.30 -19.31
CA PHE A 345 -20.18 -1.64 -18.07
C PHE A 345 -20.83 -0.29 -18.33
N GLY A 346 -20.37 0.45 -19.35
CA GLY A 346 -20.74 1.80 -19.70
C GLY A 346 -19.55 2.57 -20.25
N ASN A 347 -19.57 3.90 -20.16
CA ASN A 347 -18.57 4.76 -20.79
C ASN A 347 -17.97 5.77 -19.81
N LEU A 348 -16.70 6.16 -20.04
CA LEU A 348 -16.11 7.36 -19.45
C LEU A 348 -16.84 8.63 -19.93
N THR A 349 -16.73 9.72 -19.20
CA THR A 349 -17.29 11.03 -19.63
C THR A 349 -16.66 11.52 -20.94
N THR A 350 -15.43 11.14 -21.20
CA THR A 350 -14.68 11.44 -22.42
C THR A 350 -13.78 10.29 -22.78
N GLY A 351 -13.72 9.89 -24.05
CA GLY A 351 -12.80 8.87 -24.55
C GLY A 351 -11.34 9.27 -24.29
N ARG A 352 -10.62 8.43 -23.55
CA ARG A 352 -9.22 8.70 -23.12
C ARG A 352 -8.37 7.45 -23.15
N ARG A 353 -7.09 7.61 -23.47
CA ARG A 353 -6.03 6.60 -23.34
C ARG A 353 -4.98 7.05 -22.33
N SER A 354 -4.10 6.16 -21.91
CA SER A 354 -3.12 6.41 -20.85
C SER A 354 -3.80 6.87 -19.55
N VAL A 355 -4.97 6.30 -19.28
CA VAL A 355 -5.75 6.54 -18.08
C VAL A 355 -5.20 5.65 -16.97
N SER A 356 -5.13 6.13 -15.75
CA SER A 356 -4.83 5.30 -14.59
C SER A 356 -6.06 5.12 -13.71
N GLY A 357 -6.22 3.92 -13.12
CA GLY A 357 -7.36 3.58 -12.30
C GLY A 357 -6.98 3.26 -10.86
N GLY A 358 -7.85 3.63 -9.93
CA GLY A 358 -7.76 3.28 -8.51
C GLY A 358 -9.16 3.09 -7.93
N SER A 359 -9.29 2.40 -6.81
CA SER A 359 -10.61 2.10 -6.24
C SER A 359 -10.57 1.83 -4.75
N ASN A 360 -11.72 2.02 -4.13
CA ASN A 360 -12.11 1.26 -2.95
C ASN A 360 -13.12 0.17 -3.37
N GLN A 361 -13.72 -0.53 -2.41
CA GLN A 361 -14.65 -1.63 -2.69
C GLN A 361 -15.90 -1.22 -3.49
N THR A 362 -16.31 0.03 -3.40
CA THR A 362 -17.59 0.50 -3.95
C THR A 362 -17.43 1.41 -5.15
N ARG A 363 -16.32 2.16 -5.22
CA ARG A 363 -16.13 3.21 -6.21
C ARG A 363 -14.80 3.03 -6.94
N ALA A 364 -14.84 3.04 -8.27
CA ALA A 364 -13.66 3.12 -9.13
C ALA A 364 -13.49 4.55 -9.62
N ILE A 365 -12.23 5.00 -9.67
CA ILE A 365 -11.82 6.34 -10.11
C ILE A 365 -10.84 6.18 -11.26
N PHE A 366 -11.04 6.96 -12.33
CA PHE A 366 -10.20 6.97 -13.52
C PHE A 366 -9.62 8.37 -13.76
N MET A 367 -8.29 8.49 -13.74
CA MET A 367 -7.59 9.77 -13.65
C MET A 367 -6.76 10.09 -14.88
N GLY A 368 -6.85 11.33 -15.38
CA GLY A 368 -6.01 11.91 -16.42
C GLY A 368 -6.11 11.20 -17.76
N GLY A 369 -5.01 11.20 -18.50
CA GLY A 369 -4.89 10.56 -19.80
C GLY A 369 -4.88 11.55 -20.97
N LYS A 370 -5.10 11.03 -22.18
CA LYS A 370 -5.21 11.80 -23.43
C LYS A 370 -6.52 11.51 -24.11
N SER A 371 -7.20 12.53 -24.58
CA SER A 371 -8.37 12.43 -25.47
C SER A 371 -7.99 12.62 -26.94
N GLY A 372 -8.83 12.11 -27.83
CA GLY A 372 -8.65 12.26 -29.28
C GLY A 372 -7.70 11.24 -29.88
N SER A 373 -7.34 11.46 -31.16
CA SER A 373 -6.46 10.61 -31.95
C SER A 373 -5.16 11.31 -32.29
N ASN A 374 -4.09 10.55 -32.56
CA ASN A 374 -2.85 11.15 -33.07
C ASN A 374 -3.04 11.72 -34.48
N PRO A 375 -2.41 12.86 -34.80
CA PRO A 375 -1.51 13.66 -33.95
C PRO A 375 -2.22 14.69 -33.04
N SER A 376 -3.53 14.81 -33.11
CA SER A 376 -4.30 15.89 -32.45
C SER A 376 -4.78 15.54 -31.04
N SER A 377 -4.10 14.62 -30.34
CA SER A 377 -4.51 14.25 -28.98
C SER A 377 -4.17 15.31 -27.95
N THR A 378 -5.10 15.53 -27.01
CA THR A 378 -4.97 16.50 -25.92
C THR A 378 -4.90 15.78 -24.58
N LYS A 379 -3.97 16.17 -23.72
CA LYS A 379 -3.88 15.70 -22.33
C LYS A 379 -5.02 16.28 -21.52
N THR A 380 -5.50 15.53 -20.53
CA THR A 380 -6.62 15.94 -19.69
C THR A 380 -6.27 15.77 -18.21
N ASN A 381 -6.86 16.60 -17.36
CA ASN A 381 -6.80 16.50 -15.91
C ASN A 381 -8.06 15.85 -15.32
N ILE A 382 -9.00 15.43 -16.15
CA ILE A 382 -10.30 14.89 -15.77
C ILE A 382 -10.14 13.67 -14.86
N ILE A 383 -10.94 13.63 -13.82
CA ILE A 383 -11.13 12.47 -12.95
C ILE A 383 -12.59 12.02 -13.09
N ASP A 384 -12.80 10.79 -13.52
CA ASP A 384 -14.12 10.16 -13.60
C ASP A 384 -14.29 9.11 -12.49
N PHE A 385 -15.53 8.85 -12.09
CA PHE A 385 -15.84 7.74 -11.20
C PHE A 385 -17.08 6.93 -11.63
N VAL A 386 -17.09 5.67 -11.19
CA VAL A 386 -18.28 4.80 -11.30
C VAL A 386 -18.51 4.07 -9.99
N THR A 387 -19.76 3.67 -9.73
CA THR A 387 -20.11 2.73 -8.66
C THR A 387 -19.93 1.31 -9.18
N ILE A 388 -18.96 0.55 -8.64
CA ILE A 388 -18.54 -0.75 -9.20
C ILE A 388 -19.68 -1.80 -9.23
N ALA A 389 -20.59 -1.75 -8.26
CA ALA A 389 -21.66 -2.74 -8.13
C ALA A 389 -22.73 -2.65 -9.21
N SER A 390 -22.91 -1.48 -9.85
CA SER A 390 -23.95 -1.23 -10.85
C SER A 390 -23.36 -0.72 -12.16
N THR A 391 -23.73 -1.32 -13.28
CA THR A 391 -23.36 -0.85 -14.62
C THR A 391 -23.96 0.53 -14.89
N GLY A 392 -23.23 1.33 -15.64
CA GLY A 392 -23.63 2.67 -16.02
C GLY A 392 -22.44 3.56 -16.40
N ASN A 393 -22.72 4.69 -16.99
CA ASN A 393 -21.68 5.62 -17.41
C ASN A 393 -21.00 6.28 -16.21
N ALA A 394 -19.75 6.66 -16.40
CA ALA A 394 -18.99 7.42 -15.44
C ALA A 394 -19.58 8.83 -15.25
N THR A 395 -19.37 9.35 -14.08
CA THR A 395 -19.71 10.71 -13.69
C THR A 395 -18.43 11.46 -13.38
N ASP A 396 -18.42 12.76 -13.66
CA ASP A 396 -17.32 13.64 -13.29
C ASP A 396 -17.09 13.61 -11.78
N PHE A 397 -15.84 13.43 -11.39
CA PHE A 397 -15.41 13.43 -9.99
C PHE A 397 -14.75 14.76 -9.61
N GLY A 398 -14.03 15.38 -10.55
CA GLY A 398 -13.21 16.55 -10.38
C GLY A 398 -11.95 16.49 -11.23
N ASP A 399 -10.93 17.25 -10.88
CA ASP A 399 -9.71 17.42 -11.65
C ASP A 399 -8.45 17.09 -10.86
N LEU A 400 -7.41 16.61 -11.56
CA LEU A 400 -6.03 16.58 -11.05
C LEU A 400 -5.56 18.00 -10.73
N THR A 401 -4.54 18.16 -9.90
CA THR A 401 -3.91 19.44 -9.58
C THR A 401 -3.48 20.14 -10.88
N ALA A 402 -3.15 21.39 -10.82
CA ALA A 402 -2.99 22.34 -11.94
C ALA A 402 -2.37 21.81 -13.25
N THR A 403 -1.86 20.60 -13.30
CA THR A 403 -1.08 20.05 -14.40
C THR A 403 -1.84 18.93 -15.08
N VAL A 404 -2.05 19.06 -16.38
CA VAL A 404 -2.59 17.98 -17.23
C VAL A 404 -1.58 16.83 -17.26
N ARG A 405 -2.03 15.59 -17.00
CA ARG A 405 -1.16 14.42 -16.90
C ARG A 405 -1.66 13.25 -17.74
N ASP A 406 -0.73 12.64 -18.45
CA ASP A 406 -0.90 11.33 -19.08
C ASP A 406 0.13 10.34 -18.54
N SER A 407 -0.07 9.03 -18.77
CA SER A 407 0.90 7.97 -18.44
C SER A 407 1.46 8.01 -17.01
N GLY A 408 0.61 8.25 -16.03
CA GLY A 408 0.96 8.12 -14.61
C GLY A 408 0.43 6.80 -14.03
N ASN A 409 0.70 6.57 -12.77
CA ASN A 409 0.27 5.38 -12.04
C ASN A 409 -0.60 5.75 -10.84
N THR A 410 -1.49 4.85 -10.44
CA THR A 410 -2.40 5.06 -9.32
C THR A 410 -2.26 3.92 -8.30
N MET A 411 -2.23 4.31 -7.03
CA MET A 411 -2.25 3.44 -5.86
C MET A 411 -3.42 3.86 -4.98
N SER A 412 -4.16 2.92 -4.41
CA SER A 412 -5.35 3.25 -3.63
C SER A 412 -5.48 2.40 -2.38
N ASN A 413 -6.23 2.91 -1.42
CA ASN A 413 -6.76 2.15 -0.29
C ASN A 413 -8.27 2.39 -0.15
N SER A 414 -8.87 1.97 0.94
CA SER A 414 -10.31 2.16 1.19
C SER A 414 -10.77 3.62 1.17
N ILE A 415 -9.86 4.58 1.37
CA ILE A 415 -10.18 6.00 1.55
C ILE A 415 -9.63 6.86 0.42
N ARG A 416 -8.38 6.63 0.01
CA ARG A 416 -7.61 7.51 -0.88
C ARG A 416 -7.18 6.81 -2.16
N ALA A 417 -7.12 7.58 -3.24
CA ALA A 417 -6.41 7.21 -4.45
C ALA A 417 -5.33 8.26 -4.73
N CYS A 418 -4.10 7.77 -4.92
CA CYS A 418 -2.91 8.58 -5.18
C CYS A 418 -2.44 8.30 -6.60
N LYS A 419 -2.38 9.33 -7.44
CA LYS A 419 -1.80 9.27 -8.79
C LYS A 419 -0.40 9.85 -8.74
N ALA A 420 0.61 9.02 -8.96
CA ALA A 420 2.00 9.44 -8.90
C ALA A 420 2.51 9.86 -10.29
N ALA A 421 3.22 10.98 -10.35
CA ALA A 421 3.99 11.43 -11.49
C ALA A 421 3.23 11.47 -12.84
N GLY A 422 3.90 11.30 -13.95
CA GLY A 422 3.37 11.31 -15.30
C GLY A 422 4.08 12.30 -16.20
N TYR A 423 3.63 12.41 -17.44
CA TYR A 423 4.22 13.30 -18.44
C TYR A 423 3.35 14.52 -18.72
N ASN A 424 3.90 15.68 -18.47
CA ASN A 424 3.32 16.98 -18.80
C ASN A 424 4.26 17.75 -19.74
N SER A 425 4.10 17.52 -21.05
CA SER A 425 5.00 18.05 -22.08
C SER A 425 5.46 19.50 -21.82
N PRO A 426 6.75 19.80 -21.93
CA PRO A 426 7.81 18.88 -22.38
C PRO A 426 8.48 18.06 -21.26
N ALA A 427 8.01 18.12 -20.03
CA ALA A 427 8.70 17.54 -18.89
C ALA A 427 7.91 16.39 -18.22
N THR A 428 8.65 15.44 -17.65
CA THR A 428 8.14 14.48 -16.68
C THR A 428 8.00 15.17 -15.32
N VAL A 429 6.90 14.93 -14.61
CA VAL A 429 6.64 15.51 -13.30
C VAL A 429 6.88 14.51 -12.18
N ASN A 430 7.15 15.01 -10.99
CA ASN A 430 7.36 14.20 -9.78
C ASN A 430 6.20 14.29 -8.76
N SER A 431 5.27 15.21 -8.93
CA SER A 431 4.19 15.40 -7.96
C SER A 431 3.24 14.20 -7.88
N ILE A 432 2.77 13.91 -6.69
CA ILE A 432 1.75 12.90 -6.41
C ILE A 432 0.46 13.64 -6.06
N ASP A 433 -0.60 13.36 -6.81
CA ASP A 433 -1.94 13.88 -6.54
C ASP A 433 -2.76 12.88 -5.73
N MET A 434 -3.60 13.35 -4.84
CA MET A 434 -4.45 12.51 -4.00
C MET A 434 -5.89 12.99 -4.06
N VAL A 435 -6.82 12.03 -4.08
CA VAL A 435 -8.25 12.27 -3.87
C VAL A 435 -8.80 11.38 -2.76
N THR A 436 -9.85 11.85 -2.08
CA THR A 436 -10.63 11.02 -1.15
C THR A 436 -11.75 10.34 -1.96
N ILE A 437 -11.70 9.00 -2.09
CA ILE A 437 -12.57 8.24 -3.00
C ILE A 437 -14.07 8.44 -2.74
N ALA A 438 -14.46 8.60 -1.48
CA ALA A 438 -15.85 8.69 -1.08
C ALA A 438 -16.54 10.01 -1.46
N THR A 439 -15.77 11.09 -1.63
CA THR A 439 -16.30 12.45 -1.88
C THR A 439 -15.73 13.01 -3.17
N THR A 440 -16.60 13.50 -4.06
CA THR A 440 -16.17 14.16 -5.29
C THR A 440 -15.47 15.49 -4.97
N GLY A 441 -14.50 15.85 -5.80
CA GLY A 441 -13.73 17.08 -5.68
C GLY A 441 -12.36 16.96 -6.36
N ASN A 442 -11.68 18.06 -6.50
CA ASN A 442 -10.37 18.11 -7.13
C ASN A 442 -9.32 17.42 -6.26
N ALA A 443 -8.31 16.89 -6.93
CA ALA A 443 -7.14 16.34 -6.26
C ALA A 443 -6.38 17.42 -5.48
N VAL A 444 -5.70 16.98 -4.45
CA VAL A 444 -4.78 17.80 -3.66
C VAL A 444 -3.38 17.21 -3.73
N ASP A 445 -2.38 18.03 -3.47
CA ASP A 445 -0.99 17.58 -3.39
C ASP A 445 -0.80 16.59 -2.23
N PHE A 446 -0.14 15.47 -2.54
CA PHE A 446 0.22 14.43 -1.57
C PHE A 446 1.70 14.50 -1.19
N GLY A 447 2.57 14.83 -2.16
CA GLY A 447 4.01 14.84 -2.06
C GLY A 447 4.66 14.54 -3.41
N ASP A 448 5.92 14.12 -3.41
CA ASP A 448 6.71 13.91 -4.62
C ASP A 448 7.23 12.48 -4.76
N THR A 449 7.39 12.04 -6.01
CA THR A 449 8.14 10.81 -6.32
C THR A 449 9.65 11.04 -6.14
N VAL A 450 10.38 9.99 -5.81
CA VAL A 450 11.86 10.03 -5.63
C VAL A 450 12.54 10.66 -6.86
N VAL A 451 12.08 10.26 -8.03
CA VAL A 451 12.48 10.86 -9.31
C VAL A 451 11.26 11.07 -10.18
N PRO A 452 11.25 12.09 -11.06
CA PRO A 452 10.19 12.22 -12.05
C PRO A 452 10.11 10.96 -12.92
N VAL A 453 8.91 10.40 -13.09
CA VAL A 453 8.71 9.16 -13.86
C VAL A 453 7.39 9.19 -14.64
N PHE A 454 7.37 8.61 -15.83
CA PHE A 454 6.13 8.37 -16.58
C PHE A 454 6.11 6.96 -17.17
N SER A 455 4.93 6.48 -17.54
CA SER A 455 4.71 5.09 -17.97
C SER A 455 5.14 4.04 -16.95
N ALA A 456 5.21 4.41 -15.68
CA ALA A 456 5.27 3.48 -14.55
C ALA A 456 3.88 2.93 -14.28
N THR A 457 3.79 1.80 -13.57
CA THR A 457 2.52 1.22 -13.15
C THR A 457 2.49 0.98 -11.65
N GLY A 458 1.33 1.26 -11.04
CA GLY A 458 1.15 1.24 -9.60
C GLY A 458 0.24 0.11 -9.11
N LEU A 459 0.47 -0.31 -7.88
CA LEU A 459 -0.34 -1.28 -7.14
C LEU A 459 -0.32 -0.93 -5.64
N SER A 460 -1.19 -1.54 -4.85
CA SER A 460 -1.13 -1.39 -3.39
C SER A 460 -1.62 -2.64 -2.67
N ASP A 461 -1.19 -2.80 -1.43
CA ASP A 461 -1.63 -3.89 -0.53
C ASP A 461 -3.04 -3.69 0.04
N SER A 462 -3.73 -2.62 -0.35
CA SER A 462 -4.99 -2.17 0.24
C SER A 462 -5.99 -1.61 -0.77
N HIS A 463 -5.79 -1.88 -2.07
CA HIS A 463 -6.72 -1.43 -3.12
C HIS A 463 -8.11 -2.08 -2.99
N GLY A 464 -9.09 -1.52 -3.67
CA GLY A 464 -10.50 -1.92 -3.56
C GLY A 464 -10.82 -3.40 -3.81
N GLY A 465 -9.94 -4.14 -4.46
CA GLY A 465 -10.07 -5.60 -4.66
C GLY A 465 -9.67 -6.44 -3.44
N LEU A 466 -9.10 -5.84 -2.41
CA LEU A 466 -8.57 -6.56 -1.26
C LEU A 466 -9.47 -6.39 -0.03
N GLU A 467 -10.29 -7.34 0.19
CA GLU A 467 -11.12 -7.43 1.39
C GLU A 467 -11.18 -8.81 1.99
#